data_d2169148abdcc0f6fa6134246e4f3d23
#
_entry.id   d2169148abdcc0f6fa6134246e4f3d23
#
_cell.length_a   1.000
_cell.length_b   1.000
_cell.length_c   1.000
_cell.angle_alpha   90.00
_cell.angle_beta   90.00
_cell.angle_gamma   90.00
#
_symmetry.space_group_name_H-M   'P 1'
#
loop_
_entity.id
_entity.type
_entity.pdbx_description
1 polymer ?
#
loop_
_entity_poly.entity_id
_entity_poly.type
_entity_poly.pdbx_seq_one_letter_code
_entity_poly.pdbx_strand_id
1 'polypeptide(L)'
;EALQAEYDIAALPRLAKQYAEWSKKLQQLKFKRLLHGEFAAGKGITLYVHAIRQECAEHGWDYAAYYDSVLVHERVHLLHYQAVLAHFGAAGAAVQSVEYKQAQRYWYGRQTEAAQAAVVKETLAEFARWLWCLQQGHLALVQALLQTREEAQACIPYYPYAGVRGLRALHASSPQAAVRAYSELWQLSLTSWQQAYARIKELDAAK
;
A
#
# COMPACT_ATOMS: atom_id res chain seq x y z
N GLU A 1 37.79 -1.62 32.80
CA GLU A 1 39.01 -2.00 32.01
C GLU A 1 38.86 -3.38 31.34
N ALA A 2 38.30 -4.42 32.00
CA ALA A 2 38.12 -5.73 31.42
C ALA A 2 37.12 -5.75 30.26
N LEU A 3 36.02 -5.00 30.32
CA LEU A 3 35.03 -4.83 29.24
C LEU A 3 35.56 -4.05 28.03
N GLN A 4 36.57 -3.16 28.27
CA GLN A 4 37.17 -2.37 27.20
C GLN A 4 38.16 -3.18 26.33
N ALA A 5 38.71 -4.26 26.88
CA ALA A 5 39.62 -5.16 26.16
C ALA A 5 38.86 -6.17 25.28
N GLU A 6 37.58 -6.44 25.58
CA GLU A 6 36.79 -7.43 24.87
C GLU A 6 35.98 -6.81 23.70
N TYR A 7 35.69 -5.49 23.78
CA TYR A 7 34.93 -4.76 22.75
C TYR A 7 35.67 -3.47 22.39
N ASP A 8 35.99 -3.31 21.10
CA ASP A 8 36.52 -2.04 20.59
C ASP A 8 35.40 -0.99 20.59
N ILE A 9 35.29 -0.29 21.73
CA ILE A 9 34.28 0.76 21.94
C ILE A 9 34.42 1.90 20.90
N ALA A 10 35.64 2.14 20.39
CA ALA A 10 35.89 3.13 19.35
C ALA A 10 35.31 2.71 18.01
N ALA A 11 35.09 1.40 17.77
CA ALA A 11 34.46 0.89 16.60
C ALA A 11 32.91 0.94 16.63
N LEU A 12 32.27 1.12 17.81
CA LEU A 12 30.82 1.12 17.98
C LEU A 12 30.10 2.11 17.08
N PRO A 13 30.52 3.38 16.90
CA PRO A 13 29.84 4.29 16.00
C PRO A 13 29.88 3.83 14.54
N ARG A 14 31.00 3.23 14.11
CA ARG A 14 31.17 2.67 12.76
C ARG A 14 30.32 1.44 12.57
N LEU A 15 30.29 0.55 13.55
CA LEU A 15 29.44 -0.66 13.55
C LEU A 15 27.95 -0.30 13.56
N ALA A 16 27.55 0.68 14.37
CA ALA A 16 26.18 1.19 14.40
C ALA A 16 25.77 1.77 13.05
N LYS A 17 26.64 2.52 12.38
CA LYS A 17 26.41 3.05 11.04
C LYS A 17 26.28 1.93 10.00
N GLN A 18 27.19 0.96 10.03
CA GLN A 18 27.13 -0.22 9.16
C GLN A 18 25.85 -1.03 9.39
N TYR A 19 25.45 -1.25 10.64
CA TYR A 19 24.22 -1.93 10.99
C TYR A 19 22.97 -1.18 10.46
N ALA A 20 22.95 0.15 10.60
CA ALA A 20 21.88 0.97 10.07
C ALA A 20 21.79 0.88 8.52
N GLU A 21 22.94 0.90 7.83
CA GLU A 21 22.99 0.73 6.38
C GLU A 21 22.56 -0.68 5.94
N TRP A 22 23.01 -1.72 6.65
CA TRP A 22 22.59 -3.10 6.42
C TRP A 22 21.11 -3.32 6.69
N SER A 23 20.61 -2.78 7.80
CA SER A 23 19.20 -2.83 8.16
C SER A 23 18.34 -2.16 7.07
N LYS A 24 18.78 -1.00 6.58
CA LYS A 24 18.13 -0.29 5.47
C LYS A 24 18.12 -1.11 4.18
N LYS A 25 19.24 -1.76 3.84
CA LYS A 25 19.33 -2.65 2.66
C LYS A 25 18.43 -3.88 2.81
N LEU A 26 18.41 -4.50 3.99
CA LEU A 26 17.53 -5.64 4.29
C LEU A 26 16.05 -5.25 4.21
N GLN A 27 15.70 -4.08 4.72
CA GLN A 27 14.34 -3.55 4.62
C GLN A 27 13.95 -3.27 3.17
N GLN A 28 14.86 -2.70 2.36
CA GLN A 28 14.64 -2.49 0.93
C GLN A 28 14.49 -3.81 0.18
N LEU A 29 15.26 -4.85 0.54
CA LEU A 29 15.14 -6.20 -0.06
C LEU A 29 13.83 -6.89 0.35
N LYS A 30 13.42 -6.79 1.61
CA LYS A 30 12.12 -7.28 2.08
C LYS A 30 10.97 -6.55 1.38
N PHE A 31 11.07 -5.23 1.26
CA PHE A 31 10.07 -4.41 0.56
C PHE A 31 9.97 -4.78 -0.93
N LYS A 32 11.11 -4.98 -1.62
CA LYS A 32 11.10 -5.45 -3.01
C LYS A 32 10.49 -6.84 -3.19
N ARG A 33 10.61 -7.73 -2.20
CA ARG A 33 9.95 -9.04 -2.22
C ARG A 33 8.42 -8.95 -2.06
N LEU A 34 7.94 -7.92 -1.36
CA LEU A 34 6.51 -7.66 -1.18
C LEU A 34 5.89 -6.86 -2.33
N LEU A 35 6.71 -6.35 -3.26
CA LEU A 35 6.24 -5.57 -4.39
C LEU A 35 5.95 -6.51 -5.55
N HIS A 36 4.66 -6.68 -5.87
CA HIS A 36 4.20 -7.53 -6.97
C HIS A 36 3.90 -6.74 -8.23
N GLY A 37 3.65 -5.44 -8.10
CA GLY A 37 3.46 -4.48 -9.17
C GLY A 37 3.81 -3.07 -8.74
N GLU A 38 3.90 -2.18 -9.70
CA GLU A 38 3.99 -0.75 -9.48
C GLU A 38 3.41 0.01 -10.67
N PHE A 39 2.73 1.11 -10.38
CA PHE A 39 2.41 2.12 -11.37
C PHE A 39 3.39 3.29 -11.22
N ALA A 40 3.99 3.72 -12.33
CA ALA A 40 4.83 4.92 -12.38
C ALA A 40 4.37 5.85 -13.51
N ALA A 41 4.09 7.11 -13.16
CA ALA A 41 3.73 8.13 -14.14
C ALA A 41 4.81 8.25 -15.24
N GLY A 42 4.37 8.21 -16.50
CA GLY A 42 5.25 8.23 -17.68
C GLY A 42 5.94 6.91 -18.02
N LYS A 43 5.85 5.88 -17.16
CA LYS A 43 6.38 4.53 -17.41
C LYS A 43 5.30 3.48 -17.56
N GLY A 44 4.10 3.72 -16.99
CA GLY A 44 2.99 2.78 -17.00
C GLY A 44 3.03 1.80 -15.84
N ILE A 45 2.40 0.63 -16.03
CA ILE A 45 2.32 -0.45 -15.05
C ILE A 45 3.44 -1.45 -15.29
N THR A 46 4.16 -1.79 -14.22
CA THR A 46 5.17 -2.87 -14.20
C THR A 46 4.67 -3.97 -13.26
N LEU A 47 4.66 -5.23 -13.71
CA LEU A 47 4.36 -6.38 -12.86
C LEU A 47 5.62 -7.23 -12.66
N TYR A 48 5.88 -7.58 -11.41
CA TYR A 48 7.04 -8.38 -11.01
C TYR A 48 6.69 -9.87 -11.03
N VAL A 49 6.66 -10.45 -12.23
CA VAL A 49 6.22 -11.83 -12.48
C VAL A 49 6.92 -12.86 -11.60
N HIS A 50 8.22 -12.67 -11.33
CA HIS A 50 8.95 -13.60 -10.48
C HIS A 50 8.47 -13.54 -9.01
N ALA A 51 8.26 -12.35 -8.48
CA ALA A 51 7.72 -12.17 -7.13
C ALA A 51 6.29 -12.73 -7.01
N ILE A 52 5.45 -12.50 -8.03
CA ILE A 52 4.09 -13.06 -8.10
C ILE A 52 4.13 -14.59 -8.09
N ARG A 53 5.01 -15.21 -8.90
CA ARG A 53 5.15 -16.69 -8.94
C ARG A 53 5.62 -17.25 -7.62
N GLN A 54 6.60 -16.61 -6.99
CA GLN A 54 7.11 -17.03 -5.68
C GLN A 54 6.01 -16.98 -4.63
N GLU A 55 5.26 -15.88 -4.53
CA GLU A 55 4.16 -15.70 -3.59
C GLU A 55 3.06 -16.76 -3.79
N CYS A 56 2.69 -17.01 -5.06
CA CYS A 56 1.71 -18.04 -5.39
C CYS A 56 2.19 -19.44 -4.97
N ALA A 57 3.47 -19.74 -5.18
CA ALA A 57 4.05 -21.04 -4.80
C ALA A 57 4.11 -21.21 -3.26
N GLU A 58 4.45 -20.15 -2.53
CA GLU A 58 4.54 -20.16 -1.07
C GLU A 58 3.17 -20.36 -0.40
N HIS A 59 2.11 -19.82 -1.01
CA HIS A 59 0.76 -19.84 -0.44
C HIS A 59 -0.21 -20.81 -1.14
N GLY A 60 0.20 -21.47 -2.21
CA GLY A 60 -0.67 -22.35 -3.00
C GLY A 60 -1.77 -21.61 -3.76
N TRP A 61 -1.54 -20.35 -4.14
CA TRP A 61 -2.54 -19.54 -4.85
C TRP A 61 -2.53 -19.80 -6.35
N ASP A 62 -3.70 -19.65 -6.98
CA ASP A 62 -3.79 -19.63 -8.43
C ASP A 62 -3.04 -18.42 -9.00
N TYR A 63 -2.08 -18.72 -9.88
CA TYR A 63 -1.19 -17.70 -10.44
C TYR A 63 -1.95 -16.68 -11.31
N ALA A 64 -2.88 -17.14 -12.15
CA ALA A 64 -3.61 -16.25 -13.05
C ALA A 64 -4.50 -15.31 -12.25
N ALA A 65 -5.26 -15.84 -11.28
CA ALA A 65 -6.10 -15.04 -10.40
C ALA A 65 -5.29 -14.01 -9.60
N TYR A 66 -4.14 -14.42 -9.07
CA TYR A 66 -3.29 -13.51 -8.30
C TYR A 66 -2.67 -12.43 -9.19
N TYR A 67 -2.13 -12.81 -10.36
CA TYR A 67 -1.58 -11.89 -11.35
C TYR A 67 -2.59 -10.82 -11.76
N ASP A 68 -3.81 -11.25 -12.14
CA ASP A 68 -4.88 -10.34 -12.54
C ASP A 68 -5.31 -9.43 -11.39
N SER A 69 -5.34 -9.94 -10.16
CA SER A 69 -5.65 -9.14 -8.98
C SER A 69 -4.61 -8.02 -8.75
N VAL A 70 -3.32 -8.31 -8.94
CA VAL A 70 -2.26 -7.30 -8.88
C VAL A 70 -2.42 -6.28 -10.01
N LEU A 71 -2.74 -6.74 -11.21
CA LEU A 71 -2.98 -5.85 -12.35
C LEU A 71 -4.16 -4.91 -12.11
N VAL A 72 -5.24 -5.38 -11.47
CA VAL A 72 -6.38 -4.54 -11.07
C VAL A 72 -5.94 -3.46 -10.10
N HIS A 73 -5.15 -3.81 -9.08
CA HIS A 73 -4.58 -2.86 -8.12
C HIS A 73 -3.82 -1.73 -8.83
N GLU A 74 -2.88 -2.09 -9.69
CA GLU A 74 -2.04 -1.10 -10.40
C GLU A 74 -2.85 -0.26 -11.42
N ARG A 75 -3.90 -0.84 -12.01
CA ARG A 75 -4.83 -0.09 -12.87
C ARG A 75 -5.59 1.00 -12.11
N VAL A 76 -5.93 0.77 -10.85
CA VAL A 76 -6.57 1.81 -10.03
C VAL A 76 -5.62 2.99 -9.82
N HIS A 77 -4.34 2.74 -9.57
CA HIS A 77 -3.34 3.82 -9.49
C HIS A 77 -3.22 4.59 -10.80
N LEU A 78 -3.22 3.89 -11.96
CA LEU A 78 -3.21 4.53 -13.27
C LEU A 78 -4.46 5.41 -13.49
N LEU A 79 -5.66 4.86 -13.21
CA LEU A 79 -6.91 5.59 -13.37
C LEU A 79 -6.99 6.81 -12.45
N HIS A 80 -6.53 6.65 -11.20
CA HIS A 80 -6.46 7.75 -10.26
C HIS A 80 -5.50 8.85 -10.74
N TYR A 81 -4.32 8.48 -11.24
CA TYR A 81 -3.39 9.43 -11.83
C TYR A 81 -3.99 10.17 -13.04
N GLN A 82 -4.71 9.47 -13.92
CA GLN A 82 -5.39 10.09 -15.06
C GLN A 82 -6.48 11.07 -14.61
N ALA A 83 -7.25 10.72 -13.55
CA ALA A 83 -8.26 11.60 -12.97
C ALA A 83 -7.61 12.87 -12.36
N VAL A 84 -6.49 12.71 -11.65
CA VAL A 84 -5.71 13.84 -11.12
C VAL A 84 -5.17 14.70 -12.27
N LEU A 85 -4.65 14.11 -13.32
CA LEU A 85 -4.15 14.82 -14.50
C LEU A 85 -5.26 15.62 -15.19
N ALA A 86 -6.45 15.03 -15.32
CA ALA A 86 -7.62 15.68 -15.91
C ALA A 86 -8.12 16.84 -15.04
N HIS A 87 -8.04 16.71 -13.70
CA HIS A 87 -8.57 17.71 -12.75
C HIS A 87 -7.61 18.87 -12.54
N PHE A 88 -6.30 18.61 -12.38
CA PHE A 88 -5.29 19.61 -12.00
C PHE A 88 -4.32 19.98 -13.13
N GLY A 89 -4.39 19.30 -14.28
CA GLY A 89 -3.40 19.43 -15.33
C GLY A 89 -2.04 18.79 -15.00
N ALA A 90 -1.09 18.92 -15.91
CA ALA A 90 0.22 18.27 -15.79
C ALA A 90 1.04 18.73 -14.57
N ALA A 91 0.97 20.02 -14.23
CA ALA A 91 1.69 20.59 -13.09
C ALA A 91 1.17 20.02 -11.76
N GLY A 92 -0.15 19.97 -11.56
CA GLY A 92 -0.75 19.39 -10.36
C GLY A 92 -0.52 17.89 -10.23
N ALA A 93 -0.57 17.15 -11.32
CA ALA A 93 -0.24 15.74 -11.35
C ALA A 93 1.24 15.48 -10.99
N ALA A 94 2.15 16.34 -11.43
CA ALA A 94 3.57 16.27 -11.07
C ALA A 94 3.79 16.49 -9.57
N VAL A 95 3.13 17.48 -8.96
CA VAL A 95 3.20 17.75 -7.51
C VAL A 95 2.72 16.53 -6.73
N GLN A 96 1.56 15.98 -7.04
CA GLN A 96 1.04 14.78 -6.37
C GLN A 96 1.95 13.56 -6.55
N SER A 97 2.62 13.42 -7.69
CA SER A 97 3.60 12.37 -7.93
C SER A 97 4.86 12.52 -7.08
N VAL A 98 5.31 13.75 -6.83
CA VAL A 98 6.45 14.05 -5.95
C VAL A 98 6.10 13.74 -4.50
N GLU A 99 4.93 14.16 -4.05
CA GLU A 99 4.43 13.89 -2.71
C GLU A 99 4.31 12.39 -2.44
N TYR A 100 3.81 11.62 -3.40
CA TYR A 100 3.76 10.16 -3.30
C TYR A 100 5.15 9.51 -3.18
N LYS A 101 6.12 9.95 -3.99
CA LYS A 101 7.50 9.45 -3.89
C LYS A 101 8.17 9.82 -2.57
N GLN A 102 7.87 11.00 -2.05
CA GLN A 102 8.35 11.43 -0.73
C GLN A 102 7.70 10.62 0.38
N ALA A 103 6.40 10.33 0.29
CA ALA A 103 5.70 9.47 1.23
C ALA A 103 6.31 8.07 1.29
N GLN A 104 6.62 7.46 0.17
CA GLN A 104 7.31 6.16 0.14
C GLN A 104 8.67 6.18 0.82
N ARG A 105 9.38 7.32 0.85
CA ARG A 105 10.66 7.47 1.55
C ARG A 105 10.50 7.67 3.06
N TYR A 106 9.34 8.13 3.53
CA TYR A 106 9.06 8.46 4.93
C TYR A 106 8.10 7.48 5.62
N TRP A 107 7.93 6.27 5.11
CA TRP A 107 7.03 5.24 5.64
C TRP A 107 7.25 4.85 7.11
N TYR A 108 8.27 5.40 7.74
CA TYR A 108 8.64 5.09 9.11
C TYR A 108 8.28 6.22 10.08
N GLY A 109 7.01 6.30 10.47
CA GLY A 109 6.64 6.88 11.77
C GLY A 109 6.19 8.33 11.80
N ARG A 110 5.94 9.03 10.69
CA ARG A 110 5.38 10.39 10.71
C ARG A 110 4.05 10.47 9.96
N GLN A 111 3.01 11.00 10.61
CA GLN A 111 1.73 11.35 10.00
C GLN A 111 1.87 12.60 9.12
N THR A 112 2.62 12.50 8.03
CA THR A 112 2.74 13.58 7.05
C THR A 112 1.56 13.50 6.06
N GLU A 113 1.21 14.62 5.45
CA GLU A 113 0.19 14.67 4.38
C GLU A 113 0.48 13.66 3.27
N ALA A 114 1.75 13.48 2.93
CA ALA A 114 2.20 12.50 1.97
C ALA A 114 1.90 11.04 2.39
N ALA A 115 1.99 10.73 3.68
CA ALA A 115 1.62 9.42 4.21
C ALA A 115 0.10 9.21 4.16
N GLN A 116 -0.68 10.25 4.44
CA GLN A 116 -2.14 10.20 4.33
C GLN A 116 -2.59 9.98 2.88
N ALA A 117 -1.97 10.68 1.93
CA ALA A 117 -2.23 10.50 0.50
C ALA A 117 -1.90 9.06 0.04
N ALA A 118 -0.80 8.48 0.51
CA ALA A 118 -0.44 7.09 0.21
C ALA A 118 -1.49 6.11 0.76
N VAL A 119 -1.92 6.29 2.03
CA VAL A 119 -2.97 5.44 2.63
C VAL A 119 -4.25 5.51 1.82
N VAL A 120 -4.68 6.69 1.37
CA VAL A 120 -5.89 6.85 0.56
C VAL A 120 -5.76 6.12 -0.77
N LYS A 121 -4.66 6.32 -1.50
CA LYS A 121 -4.41 5.66 -2.80
C LYS A 121 -4.41 4.14 -2.68
N GLU A 122 -3.69 3.62 -1.70
CA GLU A 122 -3.62 2.17 -1.47
C GLU A 122 -4.97 1.60 -1.01
N THR A 123 -5.74 2.34 -0.18
CA THR A 123 -7.10 1.93 0.20
C THR A 123 -8.01 1.79 -1.02
N LEU A 124 -7.95 2.75 -1.94
CA LEU A 124 -8.73 2.71 -3.18
C LEU A 124 -8.33 1.51 -4.05
N ALA A 125 -7.03 1.30 -4.25
CA ALA A 125 -6.51 0.21 -5.07
C ALA A 125 -6.82 -1.17 -4.46
N GLU A 126 -6.60 -1.34 -3.15
CA GLU A 126 -6.83 -2.62 -2.47
C GLU A 126 -8.31 -2.96 -2.33
N PHE A 127 -9.18 -1.99 -2.09
CA PHE A 127 -10.62 -2.28 -2.06
C PHE A 127 -11.16 -2.68 -3.43
N ALA A 128 -10.73 -2.01 -4.50
CA ALA A 128 -11.11 -2.37 -5.86
C ALA A 128 -10.58 -3.77 -6.24
N ARG A 129 -9.35 -4.09 -5.87
CA ARG A 129 -8.77 -5.43 -6.01
C ARG A 129 -9.58 -6.48 -5.28
N TRP A 130 -9.93 -6.22 -4.02
CA TRP A 130 -10.76 -7.11 -3.21
C TRP A 130 -12.13 -7.34 -3.85
N LEU A 131 -12.80 -6.26 -4.28
CA LEU A 131 -14.11 -6.33 -4.91
C LEU A 131 -14.08 -7.13 -6.22
N TRP A 132 -13.02 -6.92 -7.02
CA TRP A 132 -12.81 -7.70 -8.24
C TRP A 132 -12.65 -9.19 -7.94
N CYS A 133 -11.80 -9.56 -6.98
CA CYS A 133 -11.62 -10.95 -6.58
C CYS A 133 -12.95 -11.57 -6.10
N LEU A 134 -13.74 -10.82 -5.35
CA LEU A 134 -15.07 -11.26 -4.89
C LEU A 134 -16.01 -11.52 -6.06
N GLN A 135 -16.04 -10.62 -7.05
CA GLN A 135 -16.88 -10.75 -8.25
C GLN A 135 -16.46 -11.92 -9.14
N GLN A 136 -15.15 -12.22 -9.18
CA GLN A 136 -14.62 -13.37 -9.93
C GLN A 136 -14.75 -14.70 -9.17
N GLY A 137 -15.26 -14.69 -7.95
CA GLY A 137 -15.42 -15.90 -7.12
C GLY A 137 -14.12 -16.40 -6.49
N HIS A 138 -13.05 -15.60 -6.47
CA HIS A 138 -11.74 -15.96 -5.88
C HIS A 138 -11.72 -15.77 -4.35
N LEU A 139 -12.72 -16.28 -3.64
CA LEU A 139 -12.94 -16.03 -2.21
C LEU A 139 -11.77 -16.50 -1.34
N ALA A 140 -11.18 -17.65 -1.67
CA ALA A 140 -10.02 -18.17 -0.93
C ALA A 140 -8.82 -17.23 -1.05
N LEU A 141 -8.56 -16.72 -2.26
CA LEU A 141 -7.50 -15.73 -2.49
C LEU A 141 -7.76 -14.44 -1.72
N VAL A 142 -9.00 -13.96 -1.73
CA VAL A 142 -9.39 -12.76 -0.98
C VAL A 142 -9.13 -12.91 0.52
N GLN A 143 -9.55 -14.02 1.11
CA GLN A 143 -9.34 -14.29 2.54
C GLN A 143 -7.86 -14.41 2.87
N ALA A 144 -7.12 -15.16 2.08
CA ALA A 144 -5.69 -15.36 2.26
C ALA A 144 -4.89 -14.05 2.15
N LEU A 145 -5.18 -13.24 1.15
CA LEU A 145 -4.55 -11.91 0.99
C LEU A 145 -4.77 -11.00 2.19
N LEU A 146 -5.96 -11.06 2.80
CA LEU A 146 -6.29 -10.24 3.95
C LEU A 146 -5.59 -10.71 5.21
N GLN A 147 -5.58 -12.01 5.45
CA GLN A 147 -4.91 -12.60 6.60
C GLN A 147 -3.40 -12.31 6.56
N THR A 148 -2.74 -12.62 5.46
CA THR A 148 -1.30 -12.35 5.27
C THR A 148 -0.96 -10.87 5.47
N ARG A 149 -1.87 -9.99 5.12
CA ARG A 149 -1.66 -8.55 5.22
C ARG A 149 -2.02 -7.98 6.58
N GLU A 150 -2.99 -8.54 7.30
CA GLU A 150 -3.25 -8.22 8.69
C GLU A 150 -2.04 -8.61 9.57
N GLU A 151 -1.43 -9.74 9.30
CA GLU A 151 -0.17 -10.17 9.92
C GLU A 151 0.98 -9.21 9.58
N ALA A 152 1.11 -8.79 8.32
CA ALA A 152 2.12 -7.81 7.91
C ALA A 152 1.88 -6.43 8.53
N GLN A 153 0.63 -6.03 8.79
CA GLN A 153 0.28 -4.78 9.46
C GLN A 153 0.76 -4.73 10.91
N ALA A 154 0.80 -5.87 11.60
CA ALA A 154 1.38 -5.94 12.93
C ALA A 154 2.88 -5.58 12.93
N CYS A 155 3.55 -5.73 11.78
CA CYS A 155 4.96 -5.45 11.58
C CYS A 155 5.24 -4.10 10.90
N ILE A 156 4.25 -3.50 10.21
CA ILE A 156 4.40 -2.27 9.42
C ILE A 156 3.26 -1.32 9.79
N PRO A 157 3.50 -0.27 10.61
CA PRO A 157 2.45 0.60 11.16
C PRO A 157 1.66 1.42 10.11
N TYR A 158 1.89 1.24 8.83
CA TYR A 158 1.41 2.10 7.75
C TYR A 158 0.65 1.37 6.65
N TYR A 159 -0.14 0.39 6.98
CA TYR A 159 -0.90 -0.25 5.92
C TYR A 159 -2.31 0.35 5.80
N PRO A 160 -2.83 0.57 4.57
CA PRO A 160 -4.15 1.18 4.32
C PRO A 160 -5.35 0.28 4.69
N TYR A 161 -5.11 -0.77 5.50
CA TYR A 161 -6.13 -1.76 5.84
C TYR A 161 -7.30 -1.20 6.65
N ALA A 162 -7.07 -0.15 7.43
CA ALA A 162 -8.15 0.49 8.14
C ALA A 162 -9.29 0.86 7.20
N GLY A 163 -8.97 1.54 6.09
CA GLY A 163 -9.96 1.91 5.08
C GLY A 163 -10.57 0.71 4.37
N VAL A 164 -9.77 -0.27 4.00
CA VAL A 164 -10.26 -1.50 3.34
C VAL A 164 -11.17 -2.29 4.27
N ARG A 165 -10.82 -2.42 5.56
CA ARG A 165 -11.65 -3.09 6.57
C ARG A 165 -13.02 -2.41 6.72
N GLY A 166 -13.03 -1.07 6.85
CA GLY A 166 -14.25 -0.30 6.96
C GLY A 166 -15.16 -0.45 5.73
N LEU A 167 -14.60 -0.34 4.53
CA LEU A 167 -15.35 -0.53 3.28
C LEU A 167 -15.89 -1.98 3.14
N ARG A 168 -15.13 -2.98 3.58
CA ARG A 168 -15.58 -4.39 3.58
C ARG A 168 -16.69 -4.64 4.57
N ALA A 169 -16.57 -4.12 5.80
CA ALA A 169 -17.62 -4.22 6.79
C ALA A 169 -18.92 -3.56 6.28
N LEU A 170 -18.79 -2.39 5.64
CA LEU A 170 -19.91 -1.73 5.00
C LEU A 170 -20.48 -2.54 3.83
N HIS A 171 -19.63 -3.18 3.02
CA HIS A 171 -20.06 -4.05 1.91
C HIS A 171 -20.84 -5.27 2.42
N ALA A 172 -20.42 -5.88 3.52
CA ALA A 172 -21.10 -7.02 4.11
C ALA A 172 -22.53 -6.67 4.57
N SER A 173 -22.75 -5.43 5.05
CA SER A 173 -24.07 -4.94 5.46
C SER A 173 -24.88 -4.34 4.28
N SER A 174 -24.22 -3.64 3.39
CA SER A 174 -24.83 -3.00 2.21
C SER A 174 -23.80 -2.78 1.11
N PRO A 175 -23.77 -3.64 0.06
CA PRO A 175 -22.87 -3.47 -1.09
C PRO A 175 -23.00 -2.08 -1.75
N GLN A 176 -24.22 -1.56 -1.88
CA GLN A 176 -24.47 -0.26 -2.48
C GLN A 176 -23.90 0.89 -1.63
N ALA A 177 -23.97 0.76 -0.29
CA ALA A 177 -23.38 1.76 0.60
C ALA A 177 -21.85 1.75 0.50
N ALA A 178 -21.22 0.59 0.39
CA ALA A 178 -19.79 0.48 0.19
C ALA A 178 -19.32 1.11 -1.14
N VAL A 179 -20.04 0.87 -2.23
CA VAL A 179 -19.75 1.48 -3.54
C VAL A 179 -19.90 3.00 -3.46
N ARG A 180 -20.93 3.52 -2.79
CA ARG A 180 -21.08 4.98 -2.57
C ARG A 180 -19.93 5.55 -1.75
N ALA A 181 -19.55 4.91 -0.64
CA ALA A 181 -18.44 5.34 0.19
C ALA A 181 -17.09 5.30 -0.56
N TYR A 182 -16.88 4.28 -1.39
CA TYR A 182 -15.73 4.20 -2.28
C TYR A 182 -15.69 5.35 -3.28
N SER A 183 -16.83 5.66 -3.92
CA SER A 183 -16.94 6.77 -4.87
C SER A 183 -16.72 8.11 -4.19
N GLU A 184 -17.23 8.30 -2.97
CA GLU A 184 -16.96 9.47 -2.14
C GLU A 184 -15.46 9.62 -1.84
N LEU A 185 -14.80 8.55 -1.39
CA LEU A 185 -13.35 8.55 -1.16
C LEU A 185 -12.57 8.91 -2.41
N TRP A 186 -12.97 8.38 -3.57
CA TRP A 186 -12.36 8.73 -4.85
C TRP A 186 -12.46 10.23 -5.12
N GLN A 187 -13.63 10.83 -4.99
CA GLN A 187 -13.83 12.27 -5.21
C GLN A 187 -13.05 13.11 -4.21
N LEU A 188 -13.09 12.76 -2.93
CA LEU A 188 -12.31 13.44 -1.89
C LEU A 188 -10.81 13.36 -2.17
N SER A 189 -10.33 12.23 -2.69
CA SER A 189 -8.91 12.05 -3.03
C SER A 189 -8.42 12.96 -4.16
N LEU A 190 -9.32 13.47 -4.99
CA LEU A 190 -9.03 14.43 -6.03
C LEU A 190 -9.05 15.88 -5.54
N THR A 191 -9.62 16.15 -4.36
CA THR A 191 -9.81 17.51 -3.83
C THR A 191 -9.03 17.75 -2.55
N SER A 192 -9.01 16.80 -1.62
CA SER A 192 -8.36 16.92 -0.33
C SER A 192 -7.98 15.55 0.26
N TRP A 193 -6.70 15.26 0.31
CA TRP A 193 -6.18 14.04 0.96
C TRP A 193 -6.56 13.97 2.44
N GLN A 194 -6.56 15.09 3.13
CA GLN A 194 -6.89 15.19 4.54
C GLN A 194 -8.34 14.76 4.79
N GLN A 195 -9.28 15.22 3.98
CA GLN A 195 -10.69 14.84 4.07
C GLN A 195 -10.90 13.37 3.71
N ALA A 196 -10.26 12.89 2.64
CA ALA A 196 -10.30 11.47 2.27
C ALA A 196 -9.75 10.58 3.39
N TYR A 197 -8.63 10.97 4.00
CA TYR A 197 -8.04 10.24 5.11
C TYR A 197 -8.91 10.28 6.38
N ALA A 198 -9.52 11.42 6.70
CA ALA A 198 -10.50 11.52 7.80
C ALA A 198 -11.68 10.57 7.57
N ARG A 199 -12.20 10.53 6.34
CA ARG A 199 -13.29 9.62 5.97
C ARG A 199 -12.92 8.13 6.13
N ILE A 200 -11.68 7.76 5.81
CA ILE A 200 -11.16 6.40 6.07
C ILE A 200 -11.23 6.07 7.57
N LYS A 201 -10.83 7.00 8.43
CA LYS A 201 -10.89 6.78 9.89
C LYS A 201 -12.32 6.60 10.39
N GLU A 202 -13.26 7.37 9.87
CA GLU A 202 -14.69 7.22 10.20
C GLU A 202 -15.21 5.83 9.80
N LEU A 203 -14.89 5.39 8.57
CA LEU A 203 -15.28 4.06 8.09
C LEU A 203 -14.67 2.92 8.92
N ASP A 204 -13.46 3.09 9.42
CA ASP A 204 -12.82 2.09 10.28
C ASP A 204 -13.39 2.10 11.71
N ALA A 205 -13.82 3.24 12.21
CA ALA A 205 -14.41 3.38 13.55
C ALA A 205 -15.87 2.92 13.64
N ALA A 206 -16.59 2.85 12.51
CA ALA A 206 -18.02 2.50 12.44
C ALA A 206 -18.30 0.98 12.53
N LYS A 207 -17.43 0.20 13.16
CA LYS A 207 -17.52 -1.26 13.32
C LYS A 207 -18.45 -1.67 14.46
#